data_07cfb30b3156719827e6ce44084c1a06
#
_entry.id   07cfb30b3156719827e6ce44084c1a06
#
_cell.length_a   1.000
_cell.length_b   1.000
_cell.length_c   1.000
_cell.angle_alpha   90.00
_cell.angle_beta   90.00
_cell.angle_gamma   90.00
#
_symmetry.space_group_name_H-M   'P 1'
#
loop_
_entity.id
_entity.type
_entity.pdbx_description
1 polymer ?
#
loop_
_entity_poly.entity_id
_entity_poly.type
_entity_poly.pdbx_seq_one_letter_code
_entity_poly.pdbx_strand_id
1 'polypeptide(L)'
;GYGNMGKATAKRLSGFGVEVIFHDILPNLSDEFATQVSLEELQERAHILSLHIPLTDETHYLVDEDFISKMDKNFYFINTARGKNLKTKALVEAIESGKVLGACLDVLEYEKSSFENLEIENQDLKYLLDSEKVIVTPHIGGWTHQSKEKLAQVIVDKILADFRN
;
A
#
# COMPACT_ATOMS: atom_id res chain seq x y z
N GLY A 1 5.67 5.26 2.94
CA GLY A 1 6.88 4.43 2.88
C GLY A 1 7.63 4.57 1.55
N TYR A 2 8.93 4.82 1.62
CA TYR A 2 9.81 5.03 0.46
C TYR A 2 10.98 4.05 0.41
N GLY A 3 10.71 2.80 0.78
CA GLY A 3 11.61 1.67 0.59
C GLY A 3 11.67 1.21 -0.88
N ASN A 4 12.15 -0.01 -1.12
CA ASN A 4 12.32 -0.54 -2.48
C ASN A 4 11.05 -0.46 -3.34
N MET A 5 9.88 -0.74 -2.76
CA MET A 5 8.60 -0.72 -3.50
C MET A 5 8.12 0.71 -3.74
N GLY A 6 8.19 1.60 -2.75
CA GLY A 6 7.83 3.00 -2.91
C GLY A 6 8.68 3.68 -3.97
N LYS A 7 10.00 3.52 -3.93
CA LYS A 7 10.93 4.04 -4.95
C LYS A 7 10.64 3.49 -6.35
N ALA A 8 10.40 2.18 -6.45
CA ALA A 8 10.08 1.56 -7.74
C ALA A 8 8.76 2.07 -8.32
N THR A 9 7.77 2.36 -7.48
CA THR A 9 6.47 2.93 -7.87
C THR A 9 6.65 4.38 -8.32
N ALA A 10 7.31 5.23 -7.53
CA ALA A 10 7.58 6.63 -7.87
C ALA A 10 8.32 6.77 -9.21
N LYS A 11 9.37 5.96 -9.41
CA LYS A 11 10.10 5.93 -10.68
C LYS A 11 9.21 5.61 -11.88
N ARG A 12 8.21 4.73 -11.73
CA ARG A 12 7.29 4.40 -12.83
C ARG A 12 6.26 5.49 -13.08
N LEU A 13 5.90 6.23 -12.03
CA LEU A 13 4.96 7.34 -12.14
C LEU A 13 5.57 8.59 -12.80
N SER A 14 6.90 8.70 -12.89
CA SER A 14 7.57 9.86 -13.52
C SER A 14 7.14 10.12 -14.97
N GLY A 15 6.70 9.06 -15.69
CA GLY A 15 6.18 9.20 -17.06
C GLY A 15 4.73 9.67 -17.17
N PHE A 16 4.00 9.82 -16.07
CA PHE A 16 2.58 10.19 -16.05
C PHE A 16 2.34 11.70 -15.85
N GLY A 17 3.40 12.49 -15.63
CA GLY A 17 3.28 13.92 -15.38
C GLY A 17 2.60 14.27 -14.04
N VAL A 18 2.67 13.38 -13.07
CA VAL A 18 2.13 13.57 -11.72
C VAL A 18 3.24 13.93 -10.74
N GLU A 19 2.92 14.75 -9.75
CA GLU A 19 3.78 14.97 -8.60
C GLU A 19 3.69 13.77 -7.65
N VAL A 20 4.84 13.26 -7.21
CA VAL A 20 4.91 12.20 -6.21
C VAL A 20 5.52 12.76 -4.93
N ILE A 21 4.75 12.72 -3.86
CA ILE A 21 5.20 13.01 -2.50
C ILE A 21 5.11 11.74 -1.65
N PHE A 22 5.95 11.63 -0.63
CA PHE A 22 5.91 10.49 0.27
C PHE A 22 6.22 10.87 1.72
N HIS A 23 5.70 10.11 2.65
CA HIS A 23 6.11 10.10 4.05
C HIS A 23 6.84 8.79 4.38
N ASP A 24 7.93 8.89 5.14
CA ASP A 24 8.69 7.76 5.68
C ASP A 24 9.25 8.13 7.05
N ILE A 25 9.43 7.13 7.93
CA ILE A 25 10.02 7.34 9.25
C ILE A 25 11.51 7.67 9.19
N LEU A 26 12.19 7.25 8.12
CA LEU A 26 13.60 7.58 7.88
C LEU A 26 13.69 8.95 7.19
N PRO A 27 14.58 9.83 7.64
CA PRO A 27 14.72 11.17 7.04
C PRO A 27 15.60 11.15 5.78
N ASN A 28 15.51 12.24 5.01
CA ASN A 28 16.40 12.54 3.89
C ASN A 28 16.41 11.49 2.77
N LEU A 29 15.22 10.98 2.40
CA LEU A 29 15.08 9.98 1.35
C LEU A 29 14.64 10.55 -0.01
N SER A 30 14.39 11.87 -0.13
CA SER A 30 14.02 12.52 -1.39
C SER A 30 15.03 12.22 -2.49
N ASP A 31 14.53 12.01 -3.71
CA ASP A 31 15.34 11.80 -4.90
C ASP A 31 14.71 12.49 -6.12
N GLU A 32 15.17 12.18 -7.32
CA GLU A 32 14.66 12.74 -8.58
C GLU A 32 13.21 12.36 -8.91
N PHE A 33 12.63 11.35 -8.24
CA PHE A 33 11.30 10.81 -8.52
C PHE A 33 10.25 11.23 -7.51
N ALA A 34 10.64 11.57 -6.27
CA ALA A 34 9.67 11.91 -5.23
C ALA A 34 10.25 12.78 -4.12
N THR A 35 9.41 13.62 -3.54
CA THR A 35 9.74 14.54 -2.45
C THR A 35 9.21 14.02 -1.12
N GLN A 36 10.09 13.93 -0.11
CA GLN A 36 9.70 13.60 1.25
C GLN A 36 8.99 14.79 1.92
N VAL A 37 7.85 14.49 2.52
CA VAL A 37 7.04 15.47 3.24
C VAL A 37 6.65 14.93 4.62
N SER A 38 6.12 15.79 5.49
CA SER A 38 5.50 15.33 6.74
C SER A 38 4.23 14.51 6.47
N LEU A 39 3.74 13.79 7.48
CA LEU A 39 2.49 13.06 7.35
C LEU A 39 1.32 14.01 7.13
N GLU A 40 1.31 15.12 7.85
CA GLU A 40 0.29 16.18 7.76
C GLU A 40 0.25 16.77 6.36
N GLU A 41 1.40 17.11 5.78
CA GLU A 41 1.48 17.64 4.41
C GLU A 41 1.03 16.61 3.37
N LEU A 42 1.33 15.33 3.59
CA LEU A 42 0.83 14.26 2.73
C LEU A 42 -0.70 14.18 2.80
N GLN A 43 -1.27 14.26 4.01
CA GLN A 43 -2.72 14.22 4.23
C GLN A 43 -3.44 15.43 3.61
N GLU A 44 -2.82 16.62 3.63
CA GLU A 44 -3.34 17.84 2.99
C GLU A 44 -3.35 17.73 1.46
N ARG A 45 -2.30 17.18 0.87
CA ARG A 45 -2.04 17.30 -0.58
C ARG A 45 -2.47 16.10 -1.41
N ALA A 46 -2.48 14.89 -0.84
CA ALA A 46 -2.64 13.68 -1.62
C ALA A 46 -4.05 13.52 -2.22
N HIS A 47 -4.11 13.20 -3.52
CA HIS A 47 -5.32 12.77 -4.23
C HIS A 47 -5.38 11.24 -4.39
N ILE A 48 -4.21 10.59 -4.33
CA ILE A 48 -4.07 9.13 -4.36
C ILE A 48 -3.12 8.77 -3.23
N LEU A 49 -3.55 7.91 -2.32
CA LEU A 49 -2.75 7.37 -1.24
C LEU A 49 -2.40 5.91 -1.53
N SER A 50 -1.11 5.59 -1.58
CA SER A 50 -0.62 4.22 -1.77
C SER A 50 0.28 3.79 -0.64
N LEU A 51 0.04 2.61 -0.06
CA LEU A 51 0.84 2.07 1.02
C LEU A 51 2.00 1.20 0.51
N HIS A 52 3.21 1.49 0.99
CA HIS A 52 4.44 0.73 0.71
C HIS A 52 5.24 0.49 2.00
N ILE A 53 4.54 0.09 3.06
CA ILE A 53 5.05 -0.07 4.43
C ILE A 53 4.99 -1.55 4.87
N PRO A 54 5.88 -2.01 5.76
CA PRO A 54 5.75 -3.31 6.39
C PRO A 54 4.57 -3.31 7.38
N LEU A 55 4.19 -4.48 7.86
CA LEU A 55 3.31 -4.62 9.02
C LEU A 55 4.18 -4.71 10.28
N THR A 56 4.06 -3.71 11.14
CA THR A 56 4.70 -3.62 12.46
C THR A 56 3.65 -3.17 13.48
N ASP A 57 4.00 -3.09 14.76
CA ASP A 57 3.08 -2.59 15.77
C ASP A 57 2.65 -1.13 15.48
N GLU A 58 3.57 -0.30 14.95
CA GLU A 58 3.30 1.10 14.61
C GLU A 58 2.46 1.27 13.33
N THR A 59 2.49 0.29 12.43
CA THR A 59 1.76 0.34 11.16
C THR A 59 0.49 -0.52 11.16
N HIS A 60 0.24 -1.25 12.24
CA HIS A 60 -0.99 -2.01 12.43
C HIS A 60 -2.16 -1.04 12.56
N TYR A 61 -3.12 -1.14 11.64
CA TYR A 61 -4.26 -0.22 11.51
C TYR A 61 -3.86 1.26 11.40
N LEU A 62 -2.71 1.54 10.77
CA LEU A 62 -2.27 2.91 10.51
C LEU A 62 -3.34 3.72 9.77
N VAL A 63 -4.01 3.09 8.81
CA VAL A 63 -5.13 3.72 8.08
C VAL A 63 -6.44 3.29 8.74
N ASP A 64 -6.88 4.10 9.65
CA ASP A 64 -8.13 4.00 10.39
C ASP A 64 -9.03 5.22 10.16
N GLU A 65 -10.08 5.36 10.93
CA GLU A 65 -11.04 6.47 10.85
C GLU A 65 -10.38 7.83 11.12
N ASP A 66 -9.46 7.88 12.09
CA ASP A 66 -8.74 9.11 12.44
C ASP A 66 -7.81 9.55 11.30
N PHE A 67 -7.03 8.60 10.76
CA PHE A 67 -6.17 8.88 9.60
C PHE A 67 -6.98 9.39 8.40
N ILE A 68 -8.06 8.71 8.05
CA ILE A 68 -8.90 9.06 6.91
C ILE A 68 -9.55 10.42 7.11
N SER A 69 -9.97 10.75 8.34
CA SER A 69 -10.58 12.03 8.67
C SER A 69 -9.63 13.23 8.48
N LYS A 70 -8.32 13.00 8.65
CA LYS A 70 -7.26 14.00 8.47
C LYS A 70 -6.86 14.26 7.03
N MET A 71 -7.30 13.43 6.09
CA MET A 71 -7.10 13.70 4.67
C MET A 71 -7.96 14.90 4.27
N ASP A 72 -7.38 16.00 3.79
CA ASP A 72 -8.15 17.19 3.39
C ASP A 72 -9.04 16.93 2.19
N LYS A 73 -8.51 16.20 1.20
CA LYS A 73 -9.19 15.93 -0.07
C LYS A 73 -9.92 14.60 -0.05
N ASN A 74 -10.92 14.46 -0.92
CA ASN A 74 -11.40 13.15 -1.31
C ASN A 74 -10.32 12.48 -2.17
N PHE A 75 -10.05 11.21 -1.93
CA PHE A 75 -8.88 10.54 -2.50
C PHE A 75 -9.17 9.11 -2.95
N TYR A 76 -8.29 8.56 -3.77
CA TYR A 76 -8.24 7.14 -4.10
C TYR A 76 -7.24 6.43 -3.18
N PHE A 77 -7.56 5.20 -2.79
CA PHE A 77 -6.74 4.42 -1.88
C PHE A 77 -6.18 3.16 -2.55
N ILE A 78 -4.89 2.87 -2.35
CA ILE A 78 -4.21 1.70 -2.90
C ILE A 78 -3.47 0.99 -1.76
N ASN A 79 -3.78 -0.30 -1.57
CA ASN A 79 -3.04 -1.14 -0.63
C ASN A 79 -2.51 -2.40 -1.30
N THR A 80 -1.21 -2.42 -1.56
CA THR A 80 -0.44 -3.58 -2.01
C THR A 80 0.64 -3.96 -0.99
N ALA A 81 0.50 -3.49 0.26
CA ALA A 81 1.45 -3.70 1.34
C ALA A 81 1.03 -4.90 2.22
N ARG A 82 0.22 -4.66 3.25
CA ARG A 82 -0.37 -5.69 4.10
C ARG A 82 -1.79 -5.32 4.48
N GLY A 83 -2.67 -6.31 4.55
CA GLY A 83 -4.11 -6.08 4.84
C GLY A 83 -4.34 -5.34 6.14
N LYS A 84 -3.64 -5.75 7.21
CA LYS A 84 -3.76 -5.15 8.55
C LYS A 84 -3.07 -3.78 8.72
N ASN A 85 -2.53 -3.17 7.67
CA ASN A 85 -2.19 -1.74 7.72
C ASN A 85 -3.44 -0.86 7.60
N LEU A 86 -4.58 -1.45 7.20
CA LEU A 86 -5.86 -0.81 7.01
C LEU A 86 -6.89 -1.44 7.94
N LYS A 87 -7.74 -0.62 8.56
CA LYS A 87 -8.97 -1.06 9.21
C LYS A 87 -10.09 -1.08 8.16
N THR A 88 -10.53 -2.27 7.78
CA THR A 88 -11.48 -2.45 6.67
C THR A 88 -12.77 -1.67 6.86
N LYS A 89 -13.32 -1.68 8.08
CA LYS A 89 -14.55 -0.94 8.41
C LYS A 89 -14.40 0.56 8.13
N ALA A 90 -13.26 1.16 8.50
CA ALA A 90 -13.00 2.59 8.24
C ALA A 90 -12.98 2.91 6.73
N LEU A 91 -12.42 2.00 5.91
CA LEU A 91 -12.44 2.16 4.46
C LEU A 91 -13.87 2.08 3.89
N VAL A 92 -14.68 1.13 4.35
CA VAL A 92 -16.07 0.97 3.91
C VAL A 92 -16.86 2.26 4.20
N GLU A 93 -16.83 2.74 5.45
CA GLU A 93 -17.50 3.99 5.85
C GLU A 93 -17.02 5.20 5.03
N ALA A 94 -15.72 5.24 4.70
CA ALA A 94 -15.15 6.31 3.90
C ALA A 94 -15.58 6.25 2.42
N ILE A 95 -15.78 5.07 1.86
CA ILE A 95 -16.31 4.90 0.49
C ILE A 95 -17.80 5.29 0.44
N GLU A 96 -18.58 4.89 1.45
CA GLU A 96 -20.00 5.23 1.55
C GLU A 96 -20.21 6.75 1.69
N SER A 97 -19.42 7.41 2.52
CA SER A 97 -19.47 8.88 2.67
C SER A 97 -18.90 9.65 1.49
N GLY A 98 -18.22 8.99 0.55
CA GLY A 98 -17.56 9.62 -0.59
C GLY A 98 -16.21 10.28 -0.26
N LYS A 99 -15.67 10.08 0.93
CA LYS A 99 -14.33 10.54 1.32
C LYS A 99 -13.26 9.77 0.54
N VAL A 100 -13.43 8.45 0.41
CA VAL A 100 -12.66 7.62 -0.50
C VAL A 100 -13.47 7.41 -1.79
N LEU A 101 -12.93 7.88 -2.90
CA LEU A 101 -13.57 7.85 -4.21
C LEU A 101 -13.55 6.45 -4.83
N GLY A 102 -12.57 5.65 -4.48
CA GLY A 102 -12.39 4.27 -4.90
C GLY A 102 -11.14 3.66 -4.29
N ALA A 103 -11.05 2.33 -4.28
CA ALA A 103 -9.92 1.62 -3.70
C ALA A 103 -9.41 0.48 -4.58
N CYS A 104 -8.08 0.22 -4.54
CA CYS A 104 -7.43 -0.94 -5.13
C CYS A 104 -6.70 -1.72 -4.05
N LEU A 105 -7.10 -2.97 -3.82
CA LEU A 105 -6.62 -3.80 -2.72
C LEU A 105 -6.07 -5.12 -3.26
N ASP A 106 -4.76 -5.34 -3.14
CA ASP A 106 -4.13 -6.65 -3.40
C ASP A 106 -4.03 -7.49 -2.12
N VAL A 107 -4.31 -6.88 -0.97
CA VAL A 107 -4.25 -7.48 0.36
C VAL A 107 -5.48 -7.09 1.17
N LEU A 108 -5.98 -8.01 1.99
CA LEU A 108 -7.16 -7.81 2.84
C LEU A 108 -6.83 -8.08 4.31
N GLU A 109 -7.50 -7.36 5.21
CA GLU A 109 -7.33 -7.51 6.66
C GLU A 109 -7.58 -8.94 7.14
N TYR A 110 -8.54 -9.61 6.53
CA TYR A 110 -9.06 -10.93 6.95
C TYR A 110 -8.33 -12.12 6.29
N GLU A 111 -7.33 -11.88 5.44
CA GLU A 111 -6.55 -12.97 4.85
C GLU A 111 -5.65 -13.63 5.90
N LYS A 112 -5.69 -14.96 6.00
CA LYS A 112 -4.79 -15.73 6.87
C LYS A 112 -3.51 -16.16 6.17
N SER A 113 -3.60 -16.56 4.91
CA SER A 113 -2.51 -16.74 3.94
C SER A 113 -3.14 -16.74 2.55
N SER A 114 -2.86 -15.71 1.75
CA SER A 114 -3.29 -15.57 0.35
C SER A 114 -4.74 -15.98 0.10
N PHE A 115 -5.72 -15.19 0.48
CA PHE A 115 -7.16 -15.40 0.23
C PHE A 115 -7.72 -16.81 0.57
N GLU A 116 -6.89 -17.72 1.07
CA GLU A 116 -7.34 -18.99 1.60
C GLU A 116 -8.03 -18.76 2.94
N ASN A 117 -9.29 -19.18 3.08
CA ASN A 117 -10.13 -19.04 4.27
C ASN A 117 -10.54 -17.58 4.63
N LEU A 118 -11.01 -16.81 3.65
CA LEU A 118 -11.73 -15.57 3.91
C LEU A 118 -12.99 -15.87 4.75
N GLU A 119 -13.20 -15.13 5.83
CA GLU A 119 -14.47 -15.15 6.56
C GLU A 119 -15.53 -14.42 5.74
N ILE A 120 -16.15 -15.12 4.78
CA ILE A 120 -17.16 -14.58 3.83
C ILE A 120 -18.40 -14.03 4.57
N GLU A 121 -18.58 -14.38 5.83
CA GLU A 121 -19.68 -13.84 6.67
C GLU A 121 -19.45 -12.38 7.11
N ASN A 122 -18.24 -11.82 6.88
CA ASN A 122 -17.94 -10.43 7.23
C ASN A 122 -18.62 -9.47 6.24
N GLN A 123 -19.51 -8.62 6.75
CA GLN A 123 -20.29 -7.67 5.94
C GLN A 123 -19.41 -6.62 5.24
N ASP A 124 -18.33 -6.16 5.89
CA ASP A 124 -17.42 -5.17 5.32
C ASP A 124 -16.64 -5.78 4.13
N LEU A 125 -16.18 -7.02 4.28
CA LEU A 125 -15.54 -7.75 3.18
C LEU A 125 -16.50 -7.93 2.01
N LYS A 126 -17.73 -8.33 2.27
CA LYS A 126 -18.74 -8.49 1.24
C LYS A 126 -19.00 -7.16 0.52
N TYR A 127 -19.11 -6.06 1.25
CA TYR A 127 -19.27 -4.73 0.65
C TYR A 127 -18.11 -4.41 -0.31
N LEU A 128 -16.85 -4.65 0.11
CA LEU A 128 -15.69 -4.39 -0.76
C LEU A 128 -15.69 -5.24 -2.04
N LEU A 129 -16.10 -6.51 -1.94
CA LEU A 129 -16.14 -7.41 -3.09
C LEU A 129 -17.28 -7.09 -4.07
N ASP A 130 -18.40 -6.57 -3.58
CA ASP A 130 -19.59 -6.24 -4.39
C ASP A 130 -19.54 -4.79 -4.93
N SER A 131 -18.64 -3.94 -4.43
CA SER A 131 -18.60 -2.51 -4.76
C SER A 131 -17.95 -2.24 -6.12
N GLU A 132 -18.64 -1.50 -6.98
CA GLU A 132 -18.08 -1.01 -8.26
C GLU A 132 -16.92 0.00 -8.08
N LYS A 133 -16.73 0.54 -6.86
CA LYS A 133 -15.65 1.46 -6.53
C LYS A 133 -14.38 0.76 -6.06
N VAL A 134 -14.40 -0.57 -5.92
CA VAL A 134 -13.28 -1.32 -5.35
C VAL A 134 -12.78 -2.37 -6.32
N ILE A 135 -11.48 -2.39 -6.54
CA ILE A 135 -10.79 -3.46 -7.27
C ILE A 135 -10.04 -4.29 -6.25
N VAL A 136 -10.34 -5.59 -6.19
CA VAL A 136 -9.65 -6.55 -5.33
C VAL A 136 -8.89 -7.54 -6.21
N THR A 137 -7.62 -7.78 -5.88
CA THR A 137 -6.79 -8.83 -6.49
C THR A 137 -6.32 -9.81 -5.41
N PRO A 138 -6.11 -11.11 -5.74
CA PRO A 138 -5.92 -12.16 -4.73
C PRO A 138 -4.46 -12.27 -4.25
N HIS A 139 -3.89 -11.18 -3.73
CA HIS A 139 -2.53 -11.06 -3.19
C HIS A 139 -1.45 -11.57 -4.18
N ILE A 140 -1.53 -11.10 -5.41
CA ILE A 140 -0.69 -11.56 -6.52
C ILE A 140 0.35 -10.54 -7.02
N GLY A 141 0.42 -9.36 -6.40
CA GLY A 141 1.33 -8.29 -6.83
C GLY A 141 2.80 -8.71 -6.93
N GLY A 142 3.23 -9.69 -6.11
CA GLY A 142 4.56 -10.29 -6.16
C GLY A 142 4.68 -11.57 -7.01
N TRP A 143 3.60 -12.07 -7.62
CA TRP A 143 3.58 -13.39 -8.28
C TRP A 143 3.92 -13.30 -9.77
N THR A 144 5.12 -12.82 -10.08
CA THR A 144 5.64 -12.79 -11.45
C THR A 144 6.79 -13.78 -11.62
N HIS A 145 7.03 -14.28 -12.83
CA HIS A 145 8.20 -15.12 -13.12
C HIS A 145 9.49 -14.40 -12.70
N GLN A 146 9.61 -13.12 -13.02
CA GLN A 146 10.78 -12.29 -12.70
C GLN A 146 10.97 -12.14 -11.17
N SER A 147 9.91 -12.05 -10.39
CA SER A 147 10.04 -11.94 -8.93
C SER A 147 10.56 -13.24 -8.32
N LYS A 148 10.09 -14.38 -8.79
CA LYS A 148 10.54 -15.72 -8.34
C LYS A 148 12.02 -15.95 -8.67
N GLU A 149 12.44 -15.64 -9.90
CA GLU A 149 13.84 -15.73 -10.31
C GLU A 149 14.73 -14.81 -9.47
N LYS A 150 14.33 -13.53 -9.28
CA LYS A 150 15.09 -12.57 -8.48
C LYS A 150 15.19 -12.94 -7.02
N LEU A 151 14.15 -13.51 -6.41
CA LEU A 151 14.21 -13.97 -5.02
C LEU A 151 15.32 -15.01 -4.81
N ALA A 152 15.46 -15.96 -5.72
CA ALA A 152 16.53 -16.95 -5.67
C ALA A 152 17.90 -16.31 -5.98
N GLN A 153 17.99 -15.53 -7.05
CA GLN A 153 19.26 -14.94 -7.51
C GLN A 153 19.87 -13.99 -6.48
N VAL A 154 19.06 -13.11 -5.86
CA VAL A 154 19.57 -12.18 -4.84
C VAL A 154 20.16 -12.91 -3.63
N ILE A 155 19.59 -14.04 -3.23
CA ILE A 155 20.14 -14.83 -2.12
C ILE A 155 21.46 -15.47 -2.53
N VAL A 156 21.51 -16.07 -3.72
CA VAL A 156 22.74 -16.68 -4.26
C VAL A 156 23.86 -15.63 -4.38
N ASP A 157 23.56 -14.45 -4.93
CA ASP A 157 24.54 -13.38 -5.10
C ASP A 157 25.11 -12.91 -3.76
N LYS A 158 24.27 -12.78 -2.72
CA LYS A 158 24.70 -12.42 -1.36
C LYS A 158 25.62 -13.48 -0.77
N ILE A 159 25.23 -14.76 -0.86
CA ILE A 159 26.05 -15.88 -0.39
C ILE A 159 27.43 -15.88 -1.09
N LEU A 160 27.44 -15.77 -2.41
CA LEU A 160 28.66 -15.74 -3.20
C LEU A 160 29.57 -14.54 -2.86
N ALA A 161 28.98 -13.38 -2.54
CA ALA A 161 29.75 -12.21 -2.11
C ALA A 161 30.44 -12.44 -0.76
N ASP A 162 29.72 -13.07 0.20
CA ASP A 162 30.27 -13.36 1.54
C ASP A 162 31.38 -14.44 1.51
N PHE A 163 31.32 -15.39 0.57
CA PHE A 163 32.34 -16.45 0.43
C PHE A 163 33.53 -16.04 -0.46
N ARG A 164 33.48 -14.89 -1.14
CA ARG A 164 34.60 -14.36 -1.94
C ARG A 164 35.56 -13.44 -1.19
N ASN A 165 35.24 -13.13 0.07
CA ASN A 165 36.10 -12.44 1.02
C ASN A 165 36.68 -13.40 2.04
#